data_4a99cf6ab450f5feaefe196a2dc8ac9b
#
_entry.id   4a99cf6ab450f5feaefe196a2dc8ac9b
#
_cell.length_a   1.000
_cell.length_b   1.000
_cell.length_c   1.000
_cell.angle_alpha   90.00
_cell.angle_beta   90.00
_cell.angle_gamma   90.00
#
_symmetry.space_group_name_H-M   'P 1'
#
loop_
_entity.id
_entity.type
_entity.pdbx_description
1 polymer ?
#
loop_
_entity_poly.entity_id
_entity_poly.type
_entity_poly.pdbx_seq_one_letter_code
_entity_poly.pdbx_strand_id
1 'polypeptide(L)'
;MNWSKAWISEWLEGLGSLTLLANESISSLLTFKVAWRDLLYQIYFIGVKSQSVVLITGAFTGMVLGAQTFFQFHKVKMDTATLAVVSVSMCSELGPVLTGLMVAGRVGAAIAAEIGTMRVTEQLDALRTLATHPVDYLVVPRLVALHIALPLLTAEAIAVGIGSGYVVGVYLLGIDPTYSWYNMLKYTNTADVAIGLIKSFIFGGIVALIGCYKGMSCGEGAEGVGRATTEAVVFSSITILISNFFLTLALGQLFHRL
;
A
#
# COMPACT_ATOMS: atom_id res chain seq x y z
N MET A 1 32.53 -14.64 -16.35
CA MET A 1 31.42 -14.20 -17.22
C MET A 1 30.07 -14.89 -16.92
N ASN A 2 29.92 -15.59 -15.78
CA ASN A 2 28.67 -16.33 -15.44
C ASN A 2 27.86 -15.71 -14.30
N TRP A 3 28.37 -14.69 -13.60
CA TRP A 3 27.68 -14.07 -12.48
C TRP A 3 26.41 -13.30 -12.90
N SER A 4 26.45 -12.63 -14.04
CA SER A 4 25.29 -11.89 -14.54
C SER A 4 24.15 -12.83 -14.99
N LYS A 5 24.47 -14.00 -15.54
CA LYS A 5 23.45 -14.98 -15.94
C LYS A 5 22.80 -15.65 -14.73
N ALA A 6 23.56 -15.99 -13.68
CA ALA A 6 23.02 -16.57 -12.46
C ALA A 6 22.08 -15.57 -11.74
N TRP A 7 22.47 -14.31 -11.65
CA TRP A 7 21.66 -13.27 -11.03
C TRP A 7 20.36 -13.00 -11.81
N ILE A 8 20.41 -12.99 -13.14
CA ILE A 8 19.21 -12.83 -13.99
C ILE A 8 18.28 -14.05 -13.88
N SER A 9 18.84 -15.29 -13.81
CA SER A 9 18.01 -16.48 -13.64
C SER A 9 17.27 -16.51 -12.31
N GLU A 10 17.93 -16.15 -11.21
CA GLU A 10 17.32 -16.06 -9.88
C GLU A 10 16.19 -15.02 -9.84
N TRP A 11 16.39 -13.88 -10.50
CA TRP A 11 15.35 -12.86 -10.64
C TRP A 11 14.14 -13.34 -11.45
N LEU A 12 14.39 -14.01 -12.57
CA LEU A 12 13.34 -14.56 -13.43
C LEU A 12 12.57 -15.69 -12.72
N GLU A 13 13.26 -16.56 -11.99
CA GLU A 13 12.64 -17.61 -11.18
C GLU A 13 11.77 -17.02 -10.05
N GLY A 14 12.25 -15.96 -9.39
CA GLY A 14 11.48 -15.25 -8.37
C GLY A 14 10.21 -14.60 -8.94
N LEU A 15 10.31 -13.94 -10.10
CA LEU A 15 9.15 -13.37 -10.78
C LEU A 15 8.18 -14.46 -11.27
N GLY A 16 8.71 -15.57 -11.80
CA GLY A 16 7.90 -16.71 -12.20
C GLY A 16 7.11 -17.32 -11.05
N SER A 17 7.76 -17.53 -9.92
CA SER A 17 7.13 -18.07 -8.71
C SER A 17 6.08 -17.13 -8.13
N LEU A 18 6.32 -15.82 -8.17
CA LEU A 18 5.35 -14.79 -7.76
C LEU A 18 4.13 -14.76 -8.67
N THR A 19 4.31 -14.86 -9.98
CA THR A 19 3.20 -14.91 -10.95
C THR A 19 2.38 -16.19 -10.82
N LEU A 20 3.02 -17.33 -10.56
CA LEU A 20 2.34 -18.58 -10.29
C LEU A 20 1.50 -18.49 -9.01
N LEU A 21 2.06 -17.95 -7.92
CA LEU A 21 1.33 -17.71 -6.67
C LEU A 21 0.13 -16.77 -6.87
N ALA A 22 0.31 -15.71 -7.65
CA ALA A 22 -0.77 -14.77 -7.95
C ALA A 22 -1.91 -15.46 -8.74
N ASN A 23 -1.57 -16.24 -9.79
CA ASN A 23 -2.54 -16.95 -10.58
C ASN A 23 -3.29 -18.03 -9.76
N GLU A 24 -2.57 -18.76 -8.91
CA GLU A 24 -3.14 -19.73 -7.99
C GLU A 24 -4.08 -19.06 -6.97
N SER A 25 -3.66 -17.92 -6.40
CA SER A 25 -4.48 -17.15 -5.47
C SER A 25 -5.77 -16.62 -6.12
N ILE A 26 -5.70 -16.17 -7.37
CA ILE A 26 -6.88 -15.71 -8.13
C ILE A 26 -7.80 -16.88 -8.44
N SER A 27 -7.27 -18.02 -8.86
CA SER A 27 -8.05 -19.23 -9.13
C SER A 27 -8.76 -19.73 -7.87
N SER A 28 -8.07 -19.71 -6.74
CA SER A 28 -8.62 -20.08 -5.44
C SER A 28 -9.72 -19.10 -4.98
N LEU A 29 -9.52 -17.80 -5.21
CA LEU A 29 -10.51 -16.77 -4.91
C LEU A 29 -11.83 -17.00 -5.67
N LEU A 30 -11.77 -17.45 -6.92
CA LEU A 30 -12.95 -17.78 -7.72
C LEU A 30 -13.72 -19.00 -7.19
N THR A 31 -13.04 -19.90 -6.48
CA THR A 31 -13.66 -21.10 -5.86
C THR A 31 -14.32 -20.80 -4.50
N PHE A 32 -14.16 -19.62 -3.96
CA PHE A 32 -14.80 -19.01 -2.78
C PHE A 32 -14.87 -19.89 -1.53
N LYS A 33 -13.72 -20.35 -1.05
CA LYS A 33 -13.61 -21.14 0.20
C LYS A 33 -13.05 -20.34 1.39
N VAL A 34 -13.27 -19.01 1.41
CA VAL A 34 -12.73 -18.16 2.49
C VAL A 34 -13.59 -18.28 3.74
N ALA A 35 -12.99 -18.68 4.86
CA ALA A 35 -13.65 -18.65 6.15
C ALA A 35 -13.85 -17.20 6.62
N TRP A 36 -15.10 -16.75 6.74
CA TRP A 36 -15.46 -15.39 7.12
C TRP A 36 -14.81 -14.93 8.43
N ARG A 37 -14.64 -15.84 9.37
CA ARG A 37 -14.02 -15.54 10.67
C ARG A 37 -12.56 -15.15 10.53
N ASP A 38 -11.81 -15.86 9.67
CA ASP A 38 -10.40 -15.59 9.42
C ASP A 38 -10.23 -14.30 8.62
N LEU A 39 -11.10 -14.05 7.66
CA LEU A 39 -11.13 -12.80 6.91
C LEU A 39 -11.36 -11.59 7.81
N LEU A 40 -12.37 -11.64 8.70
CA LEU A 40 -12.64 -10.56 9.65
C LEU A 40 -11.47 -10.32 10.61
N TYR A 41 -10.83 -11.39 11.07
CA TYR A 41 -9.64 -11.27 11.89
C TYR A 41 -8.49 -10.58 11.15
N GLN A 42 -8.26 -10.94 9.87
CA GLN A 42 -7.23 -10.31 9.05
C GLN A 42 -7.56 -8.84 8.77
N ILE A 43 -8.81 -8.50 8.47
CA ILE A 43 -9.23 -7.10 8.27
C ILE A 43 -9.00 -6.28 9.56
N TYR A 44 -9.32 -6.83 10.72
CA TYR A 44 -9.05 -6.17 12.00
C TYR A 44 -7.55 -5.97 12.23
N PHE A 45 -6.75 -7.01 12.01
CA PHE A 45 -5.30 -6.97 12.22
C PHE A 45 -4.60 -6.00 11.25
N ILE A 46 -5.01 -5.99 9.99
CA ILE A 46 -4.45 -5.13 8.96
C ILE A 46 -4.97 -3.70 9.09
N GLY A 47 -6.28 -3.52 9.17
CA GLY A 47 -6.94 -2.21 9.17
C GLY A 47 -6.76 -1.50 10.51
N VAL A 48 -7.45 -1.98 11.55
CA VAL A 48 -7.55 -1.26 12.83
C VAL A 48 -6.20 -1.07 13.50
N LYS A 49 -5.36 -2.09 13.51
CA LYS A 49 -4.02 -1.98 14.12
C LYS A 49 -3.03 -1.11 13.32
N SER A 50 -3.27 -0.82 12.03
CA SER A 50 -2.43 0.09 11.23
C SER A 50 -2.91 1.54 11.27
N GLN A 51 -4.15 1.76 11.68
CA GLN A 51 -4.83 3.06 11.63
C GLN A 51 -4.02 4.18 12.26
N SER A 52 -3.51 4.00 13.48
CA SER A 52 -2.74 5.03 14.19
C SER A 52 -1.49 5.50 13.42
N VAL A 53 -0.74 4.56 12.84
CA VAL A 53 0.46 4.89 12.06
C VAL A 53 0.10 5.64 10.78
N VAL A 54 -0.94 5.19 10.09
CA VAL A 54 -1.41 5.80 8.84
C VAL A 54 -1.97 7.21 9.08
N LEU A 55 -2.76 7.41 10.15
CA LEU A 55 -3.30 8.71 10.50
C LEU A 55 -2.21 9.72 10.86
N ILE A 56 -1.24 9.32 11.68
CA ILE A 56 -0.11 10.19 12.05
C ILE A 56 0.71 10.55 10.81
N THR A 57 1.05 9.57 10.00
CA THR A 57 1.84 9.81 8.77
C THR A 57 1.08 10.71 7.80
N GLY A 58 -0.21 10.46 7.57
CA GLY A 58 -1.06 11.28 6.72
C GLY A 58 -1.15 12.73 7.22
N ALA A 59 -1.39 12.92 8.53
CA ALA A 59 -1.47 14.24 9.14
C ALA A 59 -0.19 15.05 8.94
N PHE A 60 0.95 14.50 9.35
CA PHE A 60 2.22 15.20 9.23
C PHE A 60 2.64 15.46 7.79
N THR A 61 2.36 14.51 6.89
CA THR A 61 2.62 14.72 5.45
C THR A 61 1.79 15.88 4.90
N GLY A 62 0.51 15.95 5.22
CA GLY A 62 -0.36 17.06 4.80
C GLY A 62 0.10 18.40 5.34
N MET A 63 0.49 18.47 6.63
CA MET A 63 1.03 19.67 7.25
C MET A 63 2.32 20.15 6.58
N VAL A 64 3.28 19.24 6.38
CA VAL A 64 4.59 19.56 5.77
C VAL A 64 4.42 19.97 4.31
N LEU A 65 3.60 19.24 3.56
CA LEU A 65 3.30 19.58 2.16
C LEU A 65 2.63 20.94 2.06
N GLY A 66 1.67 21.25 2.95
CA GLY A 66 0.99 22.53 3.03
C GLY A 66 1.97 23.68 3.27
N ALA A 67 2.83 23.54 4.28
CA ALA A 67 3.85 24.53 4.59
C ALA A 67 4.86 24.71 3.44
N GLN A 68 5.36 23.61 2.89
CA GLN A 68 6.35 23.65 1.80
C GLN A 68 5.78 24.30 0.53
N THR A 69 4.55 23.96 0.16
CA THR A 69 3.87 24.52 -1.01
C THR A 69 3.57 26.00 -0.80
N PHE A 70 3.15 26.40 0.42
CA PHE A 70 2.91 27.79 0.76
C PHE A 70 4.18 28.65 0.57
N PHE A 71 5.33 28.23 1.10
CA PHE A 71 6.57 28.99 0.93
C PHE A 71 7.01 29.17 -0.52
N GLN A 72 6.63 28.26 -1.42
CA GLN A 72 6.90 28.40 -2.85
C GLN A 72 5.91 29.36 -3.51
N PHE A 73 4.62 29.20 -3.23
CA PHE A 73 3.55 29.99 -3.87
C PHE A 73 3.47 31.42 -3.35
N HIS A 74 3.86 31.66 -2.11
CA HIS A 74 3.95 33.01 -1.55
C HIS A 74 4.91 33.90 -2.32
N LYS A 75 6.01 33.35 -2.83
CA LYS A 75 6.97 34.09 -3.68
C LYS A 75 6.35 34.62 -4.97
N VAL A 76 5.35 33.93 -5.50
CA VAL A 76 4.64 34.29 -6.73
C VAL A 76 3.25 34.86 -6.48
N LYS A 77 2.91 35.17 -5.20
CA LYS A 77 1.63 35.72 -4.75
C LYS A 77 0.41 34.86 -5.13
N MET A 78 0.56 33.53 -5.07
CA MET A 78 -0.52 32.57 -5.36
C MET A 78 -0.89 31.73 -4.12
N ASP A 79 -0.97 32.34 -2.96
CA ASP A 79 -1.17 31.66 -1.66
C ASP A 79 -2.44 30.81 -1.62
N THR A 80 -3.53 31.29 -2.24
CA THR A 80 -4.82 30.60 -2.27
C THR A 80 -4.84 29.32 -3.08
N ALA A 81 -3.84 29.11 -3.98
CA ALA A 81 -3.70 27.88 -4.74
C ALA A 81 -3.00 26.77 -3.95
N THR A 82 -2.33 27.10 -2.85
CA THR A 82 -1.56 26.17 -2.02
C THR A 82 -2.35 24.94 -1.62
N LEU A 83 -3.52 25.14 -1.01
CA LEU A 83 -4.33 24.05 -0.47
C LEU A 83 -4.98 23.20 -1.56
N ALA A 84 -5.22 23.75 -2.75
CA ALA A 84 -5.69 22.96 -3.89
C ALA A 84 -4.62 21.97 -4.36
N VAL A 85 -3.35 22.40 -4.45
CA VAL A 85 -2.25 21.50 -4.80
C VAL A 85 -2.04 20.43 -3.74
N VAL A 86 -2.14 20.78 -2.45
CA VAL A 86 -2.06 19.81 -1.34
C VAL A 86 -3.17 18.77 -1.47
N SER A 87 -4.40 19.19 -1.71
CA SER A 87 -5.56 18.31 -1.83
C SER A 87 -5.40 17.33 -3.00
N VAL A 88 -5.09 17.82 -4.19
CA VAL A 88 -4.88 16.97 -5.38
C VAL A 88 -3.72 16.00 -5.17
N SER A 89 -2.58 16.49 -4.65
CA SER A 89 -1.40 15.64 -4.41
C SER A 89 -1.65 14.56 -3.37
N MET A 90 -2.39 14.88 -2.31
CA MET A 90 -2.77 13.88 -1.30
C MET A 90 -3.71 12.84 -1.86
N CYS A 91 -4.71 13.23 -2.66
CA CYS A 91 -5.66 12.30 -3.26
C CYS A 91 -5.00 11.34 -4.25
N SER A 92 -4.24 11.88 -5.21
CA SER A 92 -3.79 11.12 -6.38
C SER A 92 -2.50 10.34 -6.15
N GLU A 93 -1.59 10.86 -5.29
CA GLU A 93 -0.22 10.34 -5.19
C GLU A 93 0.20 10.01 -3.76
N LEU A 94 0.29 11.01 -2.89
CA LEU A 94 0.91 10.85 -1.57
C LEU A 94 0.09 9.95 -0.64
N GLY A 95 -1.22 10.11 -0.63
CA GLY A 95 -2.11 9.28 0.19
C GLY A 95 -1.90 7.78 -0.07
N PRO A 96 -2.12 7.30 -1.30
CA PRO A 96 -1.99 5.88 -1.62
C PRO A 96 -0.57 5.36 -1.46
N VAL A 97 0.45 6.09 -1.91
CA VAL A 97 1.85 5.63 -1.84
C VAL A 97 2.33 5.51 -0.40
N LEU A 98 2.14 6.56 0.41
CA LEU A 98 2.60 6.54 1.80
C LEU A 98 1.86 5.49 2.63
N THR A 99 0.54 5.36 2.45
CA THR A 99 -0.22 4.30 3.12
C THR A 99 0.28 2.92 2.69
N GLY A 100 0.52 2.71 1.40
CA GLY A 100 1.08 1.46 0.88
C GLY A 100 2.44 1.11 1.49
N LEU A 101 3.36 2.09 1.57
CA LEU A 101 4.68 1.89 2.18
C LEU A 101 4.60 1.61 3.68
N MET A 102 3.73 2.32 4.43
CA MET A 102 3.53 2.08 5.87
C MET A 102 2.94 0.69 6.13
N VAL A 103 1.97 0.28 5.32
CA VAL A 103 1.36 -1.04 5.42
C VAL A 103 2.35 -2.13 4.98
N ALA A 104 3.17 -1.91 3.95
CA ALA A 104 4.23 -2.84 3.56
C ALA A 104 5.23 -3.06 4.71
N GLY A 105 5.68 -1.98 5.35
CA GLY A 105 6.61 -2.04 6.49
C GLY A 105 6.04 -2.76 7.71
N ARG A 106 4.77 -2.55 8.02
CA ARG A 106 4.15 -3.13 9.20
C ARG A 106 3.49 -4.48 8.94
N VAL A 107 2.59 -4.53 7.97
CA VAL A 107 1.77 -5.73 7.69
C VAL A 107 2.53 -6.71 6.81
N GLY A 108 3.23 -6.23 5.77
CA GLY A 108 4.05 -7.08 4.90
C GLY A 108 5.13 -7.83 5.68
N ALA A 109 5.83 -7.13 6.59
CA ALA A 109 6.80 -7.76 7.50
C ALA A 109 6.14 -8.78 8.43
N ALA A 110 4.99 -8.45 9.03
CA ALA A 110 4.28 -9.34 9.93
C ALA A 110 3.79 -10.63 9.23
N ILE A 111 3.25 -10.51 8.02
CA ILE A 111 2.85 -11.65 7.19
C ILE A 111 4.05 -12.56 6.88
N ALA A 112 5.16 -11.96 6.46
CA ALA A 112 6.38 -12.72 6.14
C ALA A 112 6.96 -13.42 7.38
N ALA A 113 6.93 -12.76 8.55
CA ALA A 113 7.36 -13.35 9.82
C ALA A 113 6.48 -14.52 10.25
N GLU A 114 5.16 -14.36 10.19
CA GLU A 114 4.18 -15.37 10.59
C GLU A 114 4.29 -16.62 9.70
N ILE A 115 4.24 -16.45 8.39
CA ILE A 115 4.34 -17.57 7.44
C ILE A 115 5.74 -18.18 7.47
N GLY A 116 6.80 -17.36 7.61
CA GLY A 116 8.16 -17.84 7.73
C GLY A 116 8.36 -18.70 8.98
N THR A 117 7.77 -18.30 10.11
CA THR A 117 7.79 -19.11 11.34
C THR A 117 7.05 -20.43 11.12
N MET A 118 5.88 -20.43 10.47
CA MET A 118 5.14 -21.64 10.13
C MET A 118 5.95 -22.57 9.20
N ARG A 119 6.77 -22.02 8.32
CA ARG A 119 7.66 -22.81 7.46
C ARG A 119 8.77 -23.48 8.26
N VAL A 120 9.47 -22.72 9.11
CA VAL A 120 10.60 -23.23 9.93
C VAL A 120 10.13 -24.30 10.92
N THR A 121 8.88 -24.21 11.39
CA THR A 121 8.27 -25.19 12.31
C THR A 121 7.50 -26.31 11.59
N GLU A 122 7.69 -26.46 10.27
CA GLU A 122 7.08 -27.50 9.41
C GLU A 122 5.55 -27.49 9.40
N GLN A 123 4.90 -26.42 9.90
CA GLN A 123 3.44 -26.30 9.90
C GLN A 123 2.85 -26.23 8.48
N LEU A 124 3.60 -25.67 7.50
CA LEU A 124 3.16 -25.66 6.11
C LEU A 124 3.09 -27.07 5.52
N ASP A 125 4.02 -27.94 5.88
CA ASP A 125 4.04 -29.33 5.41
C ASP A 125 2.96 -30.17 6.12
N ALA A 126 2.71 -29.88 7.40
CA ALA A 126 1.58 -30.45 8.11
C ALA A 126 0.23 -30.09 7.45
N LEU A 127 0.03 -28.85 6.99
CA LEU A 127 -1.17 -28.47 6.23
C LEU A 127 -1.33 -29.26 4.93
N ARG A 128 -0.22 -29.48 4.22
CA ARG A 128 -0.24 -30.30 2.99
C ARG A 128 -0.60 -31.76 3.25
N THR A 129 -0.10 -32.35 4.34
CA THR A 129 -0.44 -33.72 4.72
C THR A 129 -1.91 -33.88 5.12
N LEU A 130 -2.54 -32.81 5.61
CA LEU A 130 -3.97 -32.74 5.91
C LEU A 130 -4.84 -32.44 4.68
N ALA A 131 -4.28 -32.51 3.47
CA ALA A 131 -4.92 -32.14 2.20
C ALA A 131 -5.50 -30.73 2.18
N THR A 132 -4.97 -29.84 3.01
CA THR A 132 -5.33 -28.41 3.02
C THR A 132 -4.31 -27.66 2.17
N HIS A 133 -4.80 -26.93 1.16
CA HIS A 133 -3.94 -26.17 0.27
C HIS A 133 -3.42 -24.91 1.00
N PRO A 134 -2.10 -24.73 1.20
CA PRO A 134 -1.58 -23.60 1.98
C PRO A 134 -1.96 -22.22 1.41
N VAL A 135 -2.09 -22.11 0.07
CA VAL A 135 -2.48 -20.85 -0.58
C VAL A 135 -3.90 -20.46 -0.22
N ASP A 136 -4.85 -21.41 -0.24
CA ASP A 136 -6.26 -21.16 0.09
C ASP A 136 -6.43 -20.69 1.53
N TYR A 137 -5.66 -21.27 2.44
CA TYR A 137 -5.78 -21.01 3.87
C TYR A 137 -4.99 -19.78 4.34
N LEU A 138 -3.78 -19.55 3.78
CA LEU A 138 -2.88 -18.50 4.26
C LEU A 138 -2.87 -17.25 3.37
N VAL A 139 -2.86 -17.42 2.04
CA VAL A 139 -2.67 -16.30 1.12
C VAL A 139 -3.98 -15.59 0.81
N VAL A 140 -5.02 -16.34 0.46
CA VAL A 140 -6.29 -15.77 0.00
C VAL A 140 -6.97 -14.89 1.04
N PRO A 141 -7.12 -15.26 2.32
CA PRO A 141 -7.73 -14.38 3.32
C PRO A 141 -6.95 -13.07 3.52
N ARG A 142 -5.61 -13.13 3.50
CA ARG A 142 -4.74 -11.95 3.63
C ARG A 142 -4.81 -11.05 2.40
N LEU A 143 -4.87 -11.65 1.21
CA LEU A 143 -5.03 -10.93 -0.06
C LEU A 143 -6.34 -10.13 -0.07
N VAL A 144 -7.47 -10.78 0.23
CA VAL A 144 -8.78 -10.12 0.28
C VAL A 144 -8.82 -9.04 1.36
N ALA A 145 -8.28 -9.33 2.53
CA ALA A 145 -8.24 -8.37 3.63
C ALA A 145 -7.44 -7.12 3.28
N LEU A 146 -6.28 -7.25 2.60
CA LEU A 146 -5.47 -6.11 2.14
C LEU A 146 -6.14 -5.31 1.03
N HIS A 147 -6.84 -5.97 0.10
CA HIS A 147 -7.60 -5.26 -0.94
C HIS A 147 -8.76 -4.42 -0.37
N ILE A 148 -9.32 -4.79 0.77
CA ILE A 148 -10.37 -4.04 1.44
C ILE A 148 -9.78 -2.98 2.39
N ALA A 149 -8.82 -3.38 3.22
CA ALA A 149 -8.30 -2.52 4.28
C ALA A 149 -7.43 -1.37 3.74
N LEU A 150 -6.63 -1.59 2.70
CA LEU A 150 -5.69 -0.58 2.22
C LEU A 150 -6.38 0.62 1.57
N PRO A 151 -7.42 0.48 0.72
CA PRO A 151 -8.21 1.63 0.25
C PRO A 151 -8.89 2.41 1.38
N LEU A 152 -9.41 1.74 2.41
CA LEU A 152 -10.03 2.40 3.57
C LEU A 152 -8.99 3.22 4.35
N LEU A 153 -7.84 2.63 4.68
CA LEU A 153 -6.74 3.34 5.32
C LEU A 153 -6.23 4.52 4.47
N THR A 154 -6.21 4.37 3.16
CA THR A 154 -5.81 5.45 2.24
C THR A 154 -6.83 6.59 2.26
N ALA A 155 -8.13 6.29 2.27
CA ALA A 155 -9.16 7.31 2.39
C ALA A 155 -9.05 8.09 3.70
N GLU A 156 -8.78 7.41 4.82
CA GLU A 156 -8.51 8.06 6.11
C GLU A 156 -7.25 8.94 6.07
N ALA A 157 -6.15 8.44 5.48
CA ALA A 157 -4.90 9.20 5.33
C ALA A 157 -5.09 10.47 4.49
N ILE A 158 -5.85 10.37 3.40
CA ILE A 158 -6.19 11.51 2.54
C ILE A 158 -7.00 12.54 3.33
N ALA A 159 -8.08 12.11 3.99
CA ALA A 159 -8.96 13.00 4.73
C ALA A 159 -8.22 13.75 5.86
N VAL A 160 -7.44 13.02 6.65
CA VAL A 160 -6.66 13.61 7.75
C VAL A 160 -5.51 14.47 7.22
N GLY A 161 -4.85 14.07 6.13
CA GLY A 161 -3.76 14.83 5.51
C GLY A 161 -4.25 16.17 4.93
N ILE A 162 -5.37 16.17 4.22
CA ILE A 162 -5.99 17.40 3.71
C ILE A 162 -6.46 18.28 4.87
N GLY A 163 -7.13 17.70 5.88
CA GLY A 163 -7.62 18.43 7.03
C GLY A 163 -6.49 19.09 7.84
N SER A 164 -5.41 18.37 8.09
CA SER A 164 -4.24 18.91 8.81
C SER A 164 -3.49 19.95 7.99
N GLY A 165 -3.36 19.75 6.67
CA GLY A 165 -2.80 20.74 5.74
C GLY A 165 -3.63 22.03 5.71
N TYR A 166 -4.97 21.91 5.75
CA TYR A 166 -5.88 23.05 5.84
C TYR A 166 -5.70 23.80 7.17
N VAL A 167 -5.61 23.10 8.30
CA VAL A 167 -5.39 23.72 9.62
C VAL A 167 -4.09 24.52 9.63
N VAL A 168 -3.00 23.97 9.14
CA VAL A 168 -1.72 24.67 9.04
C VAL A 168 -1.80 25.86 8.09
N GLY A 169 -2.37 25.66 6.89
CA GLY A 169 -2.47 26.71 5.87
C GLY A 169 -3.27 27.92 6.33
N VAL A 170 -4.43 27.71 6.92
CA VAL A 170 -5.32 28.78 7.33
C VAL A 170 -4.91 29.41 8.66
N TYR A 171 -4.69 28.60 9.71
CA TYR A 171 -4.49 29.12 11.07
C TYR A 171 -3.03 29.49 11.39
N LEU A 172 -2.04 28.81 10.80
CA LEU A 172 -0.62 29.12 11.04
C LEU A 172 -0.03 30.05 9.96
N LEU A 173 -0.41 29.86 8.70
CA LEU A 173 0.19 30.57 7.58
C LEU A 173 -0.67 31.75 7.08
N GLY A 174 -1.90 31.89 7.61
CA GLY A 174 -2.78 33.02 7.30
C GLY A 174 -3.35 33.05 5.91
N ILE A 175 -3.51 31.90 5.26
CA ILE A 175 -4.16 31.82 3.93
C ILE A 175 -5.65 32.08 4.11
N ASP A 176 -6.25 32.85 3.18
CA ASP A 176 -7.68 33.13 3.21
C ASP A 176 -8.51 31.83 3.14
N PRO A 177 -9.36 31.57 4.14
CA PRO A 177 -10.09 30.30 4.21
C PRO A 177 -11.13 30.16 3.12
N THR A 178 -11.78 31.25 2.68
CA THR A 178 -12.87 31.22 1.73
C THR A 178 -12.40 30.85 0.34
N TYR A 179 -11.37 31.55 -0.13
CA TYR A 179 -10.78 31.26 -1.46
C TYR A 179 -10.05 29.93 -1.47
N SER A 180 -9.39 29.55 -0.39
CA SER A 180 -8.71 28.25 -0.29
C SER A 180 -9.69 27.10 -0.36
N TRP A 181 -10.81 27.17 0.38
CA TRP A 181 -11.86 26.16 0.33
C TRP A 181 -12.47 26.03 -1.07
N TYR A 182 -12.79 27.18 -1.68
CA TYR A 182 -13.30 27.24 -3.04
C TYR A 182 -12.33 26.58 -4.05
N ASN A 183 -11.04 26.92 -3.96
CA ASN A 183 -10.04 26.36 -4.86
C ASN A 183 -9.83 24.86 -4.63
N MET A 184 -9.84 24.39 -3.38
CA MET A 184 -9.79 22.95 -3.09
C MET A 184 -10.94 22.20 -3.77
N LEU A 185 -12.18 22.66 -3.61
CA LEU A 185 -13.34 22.03 -4.22
C LEU A 185 -13.33 22.11 -5.75
N LYS A 186 -12.82 23.21 -6.31
CA LYS A 186 -12.77 23.45 -7.75
C LYS A 186 -11.74 22.57 -8.46
N TYR A 187 -10.58 22.36 -7.84
CA TYR A 187 -9.46 21.67 -8.49
C TYR A 187 -9.31 20.20 -8.06
N THR A 188 -9.92 19.77 -6.97
CA THR A 188 -9.91 18.36 -6.56
C THR A 188 -11.14 17.67 -7.13
N ASN A 189 -10.93 16.84 -8.12
CA ASN A 189 -12.01 16.11 -8.79
C ASN A 189 -12.24 14.75 -8.11
N THR A 190 -13.45 14.20 -8.30
CA THR A 190 -13.76 12.82 -7.89
C THR A 190 -12.81 11.80 -8.54
N ALA A 191 -12.32 12.12 -9.74
CA ALA A 191 -11.32 11.33 -10.44
C ALA A 191 -10.01 11.18 -9.64
N ASP A 192 -9.54 12.25 -8.99
CA ASP A 192 -8.30 12.21 -8.19
C ASP A 192 -8.41 11.24 -7.01
N VAL A 193 -9.54 11.26 -6.33
CA VAL A 193 -9.85 10.32 -5.23
C VAL A 193 -9.97 8.90 -5.76
N ALA A 194 -10.66 8.70 -6.89
CA ALA A 194 -10.79 7.39 -7.50
C ALA A 194 -9.44 6.80 -7.93
N ILE A 195 -8.57 7.60 -8.53
CA ILE A 195 -7.20 7.22 -8.90
C ILE A 195 -6.45 6.75 -7.65
N GLY A 196 -6.50 7.49 -6.56
CA GLY A 196 -5.84 7.12 -5.31
C GLY A 196 -6.35 5.80 -4.72
N LEU A 197 -7.67 5.59 -4.72
CA LEU A 197 -8.28 4.35 -4.22
C LEU A 197 -7.96 3.14 -5.11
N ILE A 198 -7.94 3.30 -6.44
CA ILE A 198 -7.54 2.24 -7.38
C ILE A 198 -6.07 1.87 -7.17
N LYS A 199 -5.19 2.86 -7.03
CA LYS A 199 -3.77 2.61 -6.73
C LYS A 199 -3.61 1.84 -5.41
N SER A 200 -4.30 2.27 -4.36
CA SER A 200 -4.21 1.60 -3.05
C SER A 200 -4.74 0.16 -3.11
N PHE A 201 -5.80 -0.10 -3.87
CA PHE A 201 -6.30 -1.45 -4.09
C PHE A 201 -5.22 -2.37 -4.71
N ILE A 202 -4.51 -1.89 -5.75
CA ILE A 202 -3.43 -2.62 -6.40
C ILE A 202 -2.25 -2.81 -5.44
N PHE A 203 -1.88 -1.79 -4.66
CA PHE A 203 -0.80 -1.88 -3.66
C PHE A 203 -1.11 -2.90 -2.58
N GLY A 204 -2.39 -3.05 -2.19
CA GLY A 204 -2.84 -4.10 -1.28
C GLY A 204 -2.49 -5.50 -1.78
N GLY A 205 -2.74 -5.75 -3.06
CA GLY A 205 -2.35 -7.00 -3.72
C GLY A 205 -0.84 -7.24 -3.73
N ILE A 206 -0.06 -6.20 -4.04
CA ILE A 206 1.41 -6.26 -4.06
C ILE A 206 1.95 -6.65 -2.68
N VAL A 207 1.51 -5.97 -1.61
CA VAL A 207 1.96 -6.25 -0.24
C VAL A 207 1.58 -7.66 0.21
N ALA A 208 0.35 -8.10 -0.10
CA ALA A 208 -0.12 -9.44 0.24
C ALA A 208 0.72 -10.53 -0.43
N LEU A 209 0.87 -10.42 -1.75
CA LEU A 209 1.56 -11.45 -2.54
C LEU A 209 3.05 -11.53 -2.19
N ILE A 210 3.74 -10.39 -2.10
CA ILE A 210 5.17 -10.37 -1.78
C ILE A 210 5.40 -10.82 -0.33
N GLY A 211 4.58 -10.37 0.63
CA GLY A 211 4.69 -10.79 2.03
C GLY A 211 4.50 -12.30 2.19
N CYS A 212 3.47 -12.87 1.56
CA CYS A 212 3.22 -14.30 1.58
C CYS A 212 4.32 -15.09 0.85
N TYR A 213 4.74 -14.63 -0.33
CA TYR A 213 5.80 -15.28 -1.10
C TYR A 213 7.12 -15.37 -0.32
N LYS A 214 7.56 -14.24 0.25
CA LYS A 214 8.81 -14.19 1.05
C LYS A 214 8.72 -15.02 2.33
N GLY A 215 7.55 -15.05 2.97
CA GLY A 215 7.32 -15.93 4.12
C GLY A 215 7.38 -17.41 3.75
N MET A 216 6.71 -17.82 2.66
CA MET A 216 6.73 -19.22 2.19
C MET A 216 8.08 -19.67 1.63
N SER A 217 8.92 -18.75 1.16
CA SER A 217 10.25 -19.04 0.62
C SER A 217 11.38 -18.75 1.61
N CYS A 218 11.08 -18.52 2.90
CA CYS A 218 12.10 -18.18 3.88
C CYS A 218 13.10 -19.33 4.10
N GLY A 219 14.33 -18.97 4.47
CA GLY A 219 15.37 -19.93 4.85
C GLY A 219 15.14 -20.55 6.24
N GLU A 220 16.04 -21.40 6.66
CA GLU A 220 15.96 -22.11 7.93
C GLU A 220 16.25 -21.20 9.14
N GLY A 221 15.58 -21.50 10.25
CA GLY A 221 15.83 -20.86 11.53
C GLY A 221 15.36 -19.42 11.66
N ALA A 222 15.61 -18.80 12.79
CA ALA A 222 15.20 -17.42 13.09
C ALA A 222 15.86 -16.38 12.18
N GLU A 223 17.08 -16.62 11.73
CA GLU A 223 17.81 -15.76 10.80
C GLU A 223 17.10 -15.72 9.43
N GLY A 224 16.67 -16.90 8.93
CA GLY A 224 15.89 -17.00 7.69
C GLY A 224 14.59 -16.21 7.76
N VAL A 225 13.87 -16.28 8.88
CA VAL A 225 12.63 -15.50 9.10
C VAL A 225 12.93 -14.00 9.13
N GLY A 226 13.96 -13.56 9.84
CA GLY A 226 14.38 -12.16 9.90
C GLY A 226 14.75 -11.60 8.53
N ARG A 227 15.48 -12.37 7.73
CA ARG A 227 15.83 -12.01 6.36
C ARG A 227 14.57 -11.91 5.46
N ALA A 228 13.68 -12.89 5.53
CA ALA A 228 12.44 -12.89 4.76
C ALA A 228 11.55 -11.68 5.06
N THR A 229 11.46 -11.25 6.34
CA THR A 229 10.72 -10.05 6.74
C THR A 229 11.30 -8.78 6.12
N THR A 230 12.61 -8.61 6.19
CA THR A 230 13.29 -7.45 5.60
C THR A 230 13.12 -7.44 4.08
N GLU A 231 13.31 -8.57 3.43
CA GLU A 231 13.11 -8.70 1.98
C GLU A 231 11.67 -8.42 1.58
N ALA A 232 10.67 -8.87 2.33
CA ALA A 232 9.26 -8.59 2.06
C ALA A 232 8.99 -7.08 2.04
N VAL A 233 9.50 -6.33 3.02
CA VAL A 233 9.35 -4.86 3.07
C VAL A 233 10.03 -4.19 1.89
N VAL A 234 11.29 -4.54 1.63
CA VAL A 234 12.09 -3.91 0.55
C VAL A 234 11.47 -4.17 -0.81
N PHE A 235 11.15 -5.43 -1.13
CA PHE A 235 10.57 -5.78 -2.42
C PHE A 235 9.17 -5.18 -2.60
N SER A 236 8.32 -5.20 -1.56
CA SER A 236 7.01 -4.54 -1.62
C SER A 236 7.13 -3.05 -1.87
N SER A 237 8.02 -2.37 -1.15
CA SER A 237 8.22 -0.92 -1.29
C SER A 237 8.73 -0.54 -2.68
N ILE A 238 9.73 -1.25 -3.20
CA ILE A 238 10.25 -1.02 -4.55
C ILE A 238 9.16 -1.26 -5.59
N THR A 239 8.41 -2.36 -5.47
CA THR A 239 7.34 -2.70 -6.42
C THR A 239 6.21 -1.68 -6.38
N ILE A 240 5.83 -1.18 -5.20
CA ILE A 240 4.84 -0.09 -5.05
C ILE A 240 5.32 1.16 -5.79
N LEU A 241 6.57 1.60 -5.58
CA LEU A 241 7.10 2.81 -6.22
C LEU A 241 7.16 2.68 -7.74
N ILE A 242 7.63 1.55 -8.25
CA ILE A 242 7.67 1.28 -9.69
C ILE A 242 6.24 1.24 -10.26
N SER A 243 5.35 0.48 -9.62
CA SER A 243 3.95 0.36 -10.05
C SER A 243 3.23 1.71 -10.00
N ASN A 244 3.52 2.55 -8.99
CA ASN A 244 2.94 3.88 -8.88
C ASN A 244 3.23 4.73 -10.12
N PHE A 245 4.47 4.73 -10.61
CA PHE A 245 4.84 5.48 -11.81
C PHE A 245 3.99 5.06 -13.02
N PHE A 246 3.90 3.76 -13.29
CA PHE A 246 3.12 3.26 -14.42
C PHE A 246 1.62 3.49 -14.24
N LEU A 247 1.10 3.33 -13.02
CA LEU A 247 -0.31 3.60 -12.73
C LEU A 247 -0.65 5.08 -12.88
N THR A 248 0.24 5.99 -12.48
CA THR A 248 0.04 7.43 -12.69
C THR A 248 -0.10 7.75 -14.17
N LEU A 249 0.78 7.21 -15.01
CA LEU A 249 0.69 7.41 -16.46
C LEU A 249 -0.57 6.80 -17.06
N ALA A 250 -0.89 5.57 -16.70
CA ALA A 250 -2.04 4.85 -17.26
C ALA A 250 -3.37 5.46 -16.82
N LEU A 251 -3.56 5.70 -15.51
CA LEU A 251 -4.80 6.26 -14.97
C LEU A 251 -4.95 7.75 -15.34
N GLY A 252 -3.85 8.50 -15.37
CA GLY A 252 -3.85 9.88 -15.83
C GLY A 252 -4.36 10.00 -17.28
N GLN A 253 -3.89 9.13 -18.18
CA GLN A 253 -4.39 9.11 -19.55
C GLN A 253 -5.86 8.68 -19.66
N LEU A 254 -6.31 7.77 -18.79
CA LEU A 254 -7.68 7.28 -18.81
C LEU A 254 -8.67 8.33 -18.28
N PHE A 255 -8.36 8.96 -17.15
CA PHE A 255 -9.27 9.88 -16.47
C PHE A 255 -9.21 11.33 -16.96
N HIS A 256 -8.09 11.77 -17.57
CA HIS A 256 -7.99 13.11 -18.17
C HIS A 256 -8.40 13.15 -19.65
N ARG A 257 -8.71 12.02 -20.26
CA ARG A 257 -9.31 11.96 -21.61
C ARG A 257 -10.84 11.85 -21.58
N LEU A 258 -11.43 11.65 -20.41
CA LEU A 258 -12.86 11.69 -20.14
C LEU A 258 -13.24 13.04 -19.52
#